data_63230ccd9e3ef9bababe705ecf66e532
#
_entry.id   63230ccd9e3ef9bababe705ecf66e532
#
_cell.length_a   1.000
_cell.length_b   1.000
_cell.length_c   1.000
_cell.angle_alpha   90.00
_cell.angle_beta   90.00
_cell.angle_gamma   90.00
#
_symmetry.space_group_name_H-M   'P 1'
#
loop_
_entity.id
_entity.type
_entity.pdbx_description
1 polymer ?
#
loop_
_entity_poly.entity_id
_entity_poly.type
_entity_poly.pdbx_seq_one_letter_code
_entity_poly.pdbx_strand_id
1 'polypeptide(L)'
;GPVEHRPHNFNVWGYHQSFRIGFYEYFRLCETIGAKPLPVLPAGMSCQNTSQGPVPVAQEDMPAYIDEVLGLIDFCNADSATNKWAAKRAAMGHIEPFNLEYLGIGNEDLIDDVFKNRFQQIFDAVKAAHPEITVVGTVGPAPSGQDYEQGWAYAREAGIPIVDEHSYQSSSWWFHNLDHYDHTDRKGPKVYLGEYGSWDTQLINGLSEAAFMGRMELNGDAVVMSSYAPLFAKNGHHSWNPDLIYFDNERTYLPYSYWVQQMYATTTSDTAWPVAVEGKTTLRRELPPTVGLRLEGAAHADITNFSVDTADGRHVDLEDCHYAGNGPMNTNLNIDSDAYTINATITYYQGRWGLQLVHGDINGKNHNITSFGRAFEIKVVRDGTAYNLDG
;
A
#
# COMPACT_ATOMS: atom_id res chain seq x y z
N GLY A 1 -9.88 -28.61 4.88
CA GLY A 1 -10.97 -29.59 4.82
C GLY A 1 -11.50 -29.80 3.40
N PRO A 2 -12.40 -30.78 3.16
CA PRO A 2 -13.02 -31.01 1.86
C PRO A 2 -13.69 -29.72 1.34
N VAL A 3 -13.63 -29.49 0.02
CA VAL A 3 -14.08 -28.24 -0.60
C VAL A 3 -15.58 -27.98 -0.34
N GLU A 4 -16.38 -29.06 -0.34
CA GLU A 4 -17.82 -29.02 -0.08
C GLU A 4 -18.19 -28.62 1.36
N HIS A 5 -17.24 -28.76 2.31
CA HIS A 5 -17.45 -28.41 3.71
C HIS A 5 -16.81 -27.08 4.13
N ARG A 6 -16.16 -26.39 3.18
CA ARG A 6 -15.53 -25.11 3.47
C ARG A 6 -16.58 -24.02 3.63
N PRO A 7 -16.47 -23.16 4.65
CA PRO A 7 -17.45 -22.10 4.91
C PRO A 7 -17.43 -21.01 3.84
N HIS A 8 -18.43 -20.16 3.91
CA HIS A 8 -18.43 -18.87 3.24
C HIS A 8 -18.20 -17.77 4.27
N ASN A 9 -17.61 -16.69 3.85
CA ASN A 9 -17.42 -15.50 4.66
C ASN A 9 -18.04 -14.29 3.95
N PHE A 10 -18.52 -13.32 4.73
CA PHE A 10 -18.80 -11.97 4.26
C PHE A 10 -17.63 -11.11 4.71
N ASN A 11 -16.82 -10.68 3.76
CA ASN A 11 -15.57 -10.00 4.06
C ASN A 11 -15.77 -8.52 4.40
N VAL A 12 -14.72 -7.87 4.93
CA VAL A 12 -14.74 -6.45 5.32
C VAL A 12 -15.01 -5.50 4.15
N TRP A 13 -14.79 -5.96 2.91
CA TRP A 13 -15.01 -5.20 1.68
C TRP A 13 -16.46 -5.25 1.19
N GLY A 14 -17.37 -5.92 1.92
CA GLY A 14 -18.80 -5.90 1.66
C GLY A 14 -19.30 -6.91 0.62
N TYR A 15 -18.55 -7.97 0.34
CA TYR A 15 -19.00 -9.03 -0.56
C TYR A 15 -18.74 -10.45 -0.01
N HIS A 16 -19.48 -11.43 -0.54
CA HIS A 16 -19.30 -12.83 -0.18
C HIS A 16 -18.02 -13.41 -0.76
N GLN A 17 -17.29 -14.11 0.10
CA GLN A 17 -16.10 -14.86 -0.24
C GLN A 17 -16.30 -16.33 0.10
N SER A 18 -16.12 -17.23 -0.86
CA SER A 18 -16.09 -18.66 -0.61
C SER A 18 -14.64 -19.10 -0.35
N PHE A 19 -14.44 -20.01 0.61
CA PHE A 19 -13.13 -20.62 0.83
C PHE A 19 -12.89 -21.86 -0.04
N ARG A 20 -13.47 -21.91 -1.24
CA ARG A 20 -13.27 -23.00 -2.18
C ARG A 20 -11.85 -23.07 -2.74
N ILE A 21 -11.16 -21.91 -2.79
CA ILE A 21 -9.73 -21.85 -3.00
C ILE A 21 -9.08 -21.73 -1.62
N GLY A 22 -8.31 -22.73 -1.23
CA GLY A 22 -7.51 -22.76 -0.01
C GLY A 22 -6.05 -22.93 -0.34
N PHE A 23 -5.22 -23.24 0.67
CA PHE A 23 -3.77 -23.36 0.48
C PHE A 23 -3.37 -24.45 -0.53
N TYR A 24 -4.06 -25.58 -0.56
CA TYR A 24 -3.77 -26.64 -1.54
C TYR A 24 -3.95 -26.14 -2.97
N GLU A 25 -5.09 -25.52 -3.27
CA GLU A 25 -5.38 -24.98 -4.59
C GLU A 25 -4.43 -23.82 -4.96
N TYR A 26 -4.04 -22.99 -3.98
CA TYR A 26 -3.05 -21.94 -4.16
C TYR A 26 -1.67 -22.52 -4.51
N PHE A 27 -1.19 -23.52 -3.79
CA PHE A 27 0.09 -24.17 -4.10
C PHE A 27 0.08 -24.84 -5.48
N ARG A 28 -1.05 -25.47 -5.85
CA ARG A 28 -1.23 -26.05 -7.19
C ARG A 28 -1.22 -24.97 -8.28
N LEU A 29 -1.79 -23.79 -8.03
CA LEU A 29 -1.72 -22.64 -8.94
C LEU A 29 -0.27 -22.20 -9.11
N CYS A 30 0.47 -21.99 -8.02
CA CYS A 30 1.87 -21.57 -8.06
C CYS A 30 2.70 -22.57 -8.89
N GLU A 31 2.56 -23.86 -8.64
CA GLU A 31 3.24 -24.91 -9.40
C GLU A 31 2.88 -24.86 -10.88
N THR A 32 1.59 -24.67 -11.22
CA THR A 32 1.11 -24.63 -12.61
C THR A 32 1.71 -23.46 -13.40
N ILE A 33 1.89 -22.29 -12.76
CA ILE A 33 2.47 -21.10 -13.40
C ILE A 33 3.97 -20.97 -13.21
N GLY A 34 4.63 -21.92 -12.52
CA GLY A 34 6.06 -21.91 -12.24
C GLY A 34 6.48 -20.85 -11.20
N ALA A 35 5.57 -20.42 -10.34
CA ALA A 35 5.84 -19.46 -9.27
C ALA A 35 6.15 -20.17 -7.94
N LYS A 36 7.01 -19.55 -7.12
CA LYS A 36 7.22 -19.97 -5.73
C LYS A 36 6.07 -19.49 -4.86
N PRO A 37 5.50 -20.34 -3.99
CA PRO A 37 4.46 -19.91 -3.07
C PRO A 37 5.01 -19.08 -1.91
N LEU A 38 4.28 -18.04 -1.50
CA LEU A 38 4.47 -17.27 -0.28
C LEU A 38 3.12 -17.16 0.42
N PRO A 39 2.68 -18.14 1.22
CA PRO A 39 1.47 -18.02 2.01
C PRO A 39 1.71 -17.04 3.16
N VAL A 40 0.75 -16.16 3.42
CA VAL A 40 0.76 -15.22 4.55
C VAL A 40 -0.25 -15.70 5.58
N LEU A 41 0.21 -15.89 6.82
CA LEU A 41 -0.59 -16.33 7.95
C LEU A 41 -0.73 -15.20 8.98
N PRO A 42 -1.85 -15.12 9.71
CA PRO A 42 -1.97 -14.17 10.82
C PRO A 42 -0.86 -14.38 11.85
N ALA A 43 -0.37 -13.32 12.45
CA ALA A 43 0.63 -13.35 13.52
C ALA A 43 0.04 -13.74 14.90
N GLY A 44 -0.97 -14.62 14.92
CA GLY A 44 -1.73 -14.93 16.12
C GLY A 44 -2.69 -13.79 16.53
N MET A 45 -3.03 -12.92 15.59
CA MET A 45 -3.95 -11.80 15.78
C MET A 45 -4.85 -11.61 14.56
N SER A 46 -6.01 -10.98 14.74
CA SER A 46 -6.79 -10.47 13.62
C SER A 46 -6.25 -9.12 13.13
N CYS A 47 -6.50 -8.81 11.85
CA CYS A 47 -6.13 -7.52 11.28
C CYS A 47 -6.74 -6.34 12.09
N GLN A 48 -5.98 -5.27 12.28
CA GLN A 48 -6.42 -4.06 12.99
C GLN A 48 -7.62 -3.35 12.31
N ASN A 49 -7.80 -3.54 11.01
CA ASN A 49 -8.86 -2.91 10.23
C ASN A 49 -10.22 -3.64 10.32
N THR A 50 -10.35 -4.66 11.15
CA THR A 50 -11.64 -5.30 11.42
C THR A 50 -12.52 -4.42 12.30
N SER A 51 -13.84 -4.62 12.25
CA SER A 51 -14.79 -3.86 13.08
C SER A 51 -14.60 -4.02 14.60
N GLN A 52 -13.91 -5.07 15.02
CA GLN A 52 -13.61 -5.36 16.43
C GLN A 52 -12.18 -4.94 16.82
N GLY A 53 -11.41 -4.41 15.87
CA GLY A 53 -9.99 -4.14 16.07
C GLY A 53 -9.13 -5.40 16.12
N PRO A 54 -7.86 -5.29 16.53
CA PRO A 54 -6.98 -6.44 16.66
C PRO A 54 -7.40 -7.32 17.84
N VAL A 55 -7.72 -8.58 17.55
CA VAL A 55 -8.07 -9.59 18.56
C VAL A 55 -6.99 -10.67 18.57
N PRO A 56 -6.21 -10.79 19.64
CA PRO A 56 -5.17 -11.81 19.75
C PRO A 56 -5.75 -13.20 20.02
N VAL A 57 -5.08 -14.23 19.51
CA VAL A 57 -5.23 -15.60 19.98
C VAL A 57 -4.89 -15.63 21.48
N ALA A 58 -5.71 -16.30 22.29
CA ALA A 58 -5.44 -16.44 23.72
C ALA A 58 -4.07 -17.11 23.95
N GLN A 59 -3.36 -16.69 25.01
CA GLN A 59 -1.99 -17.19 25.23
C GLN A 59 -1.96 -18.71 25.42
N GLU A 60 -2.95 -19.27 26.05
CA GLU A 60 -3.13 -20.71 26.26
C GLU A 60 -3.37 -21.48 24.96
N ASP A 61 -3.89 -20.83 23.91
CA ASP A 61 -4.18 -21.44 22.62
C ASP A 61 -3.01 -21.29 21.62
N MET A 62 -2.00 -20.46 21.93
CA MET A 62 -0.85 -20.24 21.04
C MET A 62 -0.07 -21.53 20.69
N PRO A 63 0.12 -22.52 21.61
CA PRO A 63 0.78 -23.76 21.21
C PRO A 63 0.02 -24.51 20.10
N ALA A 64 -1.32 -24.56 20.19
CA ALA A 64 -2.14 -25.21 19.17
C ALA A 64 -2.08 -24.46 17.83
N TYR A 65 -2.10 -23.11 17.88
CA TYR A 65 -1.96 -22.28 16.69
C TYR A 65 -0.59 -22.46 16.01
N ILE A 66 0.49 -22.52 16.79
CA ILE A 66 1.84 -22.77 16.30
C ILE A 66 1.94 -24.15 15.64
N ASP A 67 1.32 -25.19 16.24
CA ASP A 67 1.28 -26.52 15.62
C ASP A 67 0.58 -26.51 14.25
N GLU A 68 -0.42 -25.67 14.05
CA GLU A 68 -1.08 -25.48 12.74
C GLU A 68 -0.14 -24.81 11.74
N VAL A 69 0.60 -23.78 12.16
CA VAL A 69 1.60 -23.10 11.32
C VAL A 69 2.68 -24.08 10.87
N LEU A 70 3.28 -24.82 11.80
CA LEU A 70 4.29 -25.84 11.48
C LEU A 70 3.68 -26.95 10.62
N GLY A 71 2.43 -27.33 10.90
CA GLY A 71 1.69 -28.32 10.11
C GLY A 71 1.48 -27.89 8.64
N LEU A 72 1.37 -26.58 8.35
CA LEU A 72 1.30 -26.10 6.97
C LEU A 72 2.64 -26.26 6.25
N ILE A 73 3.75 -25.99 6.93
CA ILE A 73 5.09 -26.19 6.37
C ILE A 73 5.33 -27.69 6.11
N ASP A 74 5.00 -28.54 7.08
CA ASP A 74 5.06 -30.00 6.93
C ASP A 74 4.18 -30.49 5.77
N PHE A 75 2.97 -29.96 5.65
CA PHE A 75 2.08 -30.28 4.53
C PHE A 75 2.75 -29.97 3.18
N CYS A 76 3.51 -28.88 3.10
CA CYS A 76 4.20 -28.50 1.87
C CYS A 76 5.46 -29.32 1.61
N ASN A 77 6.29 -29.55 2.62
CA ASN A 77 7.69 -29.94 2.42
C ASN A 77 8.02 -31.36 2.91
N ALA A 78 7.28 -31.91 3.88
CA ALA A 78 7.64 -33.21 4.47
C ALA A 78 7.34 -34.39 3.55
N ASP A 79 7.98 -35.51 3.87
CA ASP A 79 7.73 -36.79 3.20
C ASP A 79 6.37 -37.37 3.62
N SER A 80 5.53 -37.66 2.63
CA SER A 80 4.19 -38.20 2.82
C SER A 80 4.14 -39.60 3.45
N ALA A 81 5.22 -40.35 3.41
CA ALA A 81 5.31 -41.70 4.02
C ALA A 81 5.50 -41.61 5.56
N THR A 82 6.04 -40.51 6.07
CA THR A 82 6.45 -40.39 7.47
C THR A 82 5.75 -39.25 8.24
N ASN A 83 5.19 -38.28 7.55
CA ASN A 83 4.55 -37.11 8.16
C ASN A 83 3.03 -37.06 7.92
N LYS A 84 2.26 -36.88 8.99
CA LYS A 84 0.79 -36.89 8.95
C LYS A 84 0.18 -35.79 8.06
N TRP A 85 0.85 -34.60 7.96
CA TRP A 85 0.37 -33.51 7.15
C TRP A 85 0.68 -33.71 5.68
N ALA A 86 1.89 -34.17 5.37
CA ALA A 86 2.27 -34.55 4.02
C ALA A 86 1.45 -35.74 3.50
N ALA A 87 1.07 -36.69 4.37
CA ALA A 87 0.13 -37.75 4.02
C ALA A 87 -1.24 -37.22 3.58
N LYS A 88 -1.72 -36.10 4.18
CA LYS A 88 -2.94 -35.41 3.71
C LYS A 88 -2.75 -34.82 2.33
N ARG A 89 -1.60 -34.20 2.02
CA ARG A 89 -1.26 -33.71 0.69
C ARG A 89 -1.32 -34.83 -0.34
N ALA A 90 -0.70 -35.97 -0.03
CA ALA A 90 -0.72 -37.14 -0.90
C ALA A 90 -2.13 -37.70 -1.11
N ALA A 91 -2.95 -37.76 -0.06
CA ALA A 91 -4.37 -38.16 -0.16
C ALA A 91 -5.22 -37.19 -0.99
N MET A 92 -4.81 -35.93 -1.12
CA MET A 92 -5.43 -34.94 -2.00
C MET A 92 -4.91 -35.01 -3.45
N GLY A 93 -4.06 -36.02 -3.77
CA GLY A 93 -3.57 -36.28 -5.12
C GLY A 93 -2.23 -35.63 -5.46
N HIS A 94 -1.48 -35.16 -4.46
CA HIS A 94 -0.17 -34.55 -4.67
C HIS A 94 0.88 -35.17 -3.72
N ILE A 95 1.63 -36.14 -4.22
CA ILE A 95 2.63 -36.89 -3.43
C ILE A 95 3.87 -36.05 -3.18
N GLU A 96 4.36 -35.37 -4.22
CA GLU A 96 5.59 -34.59 -4.18
C GLU A 96 5.46 -33.36 -3.31
N PRO A 97 6.55 -32.86 -2.69
CA PRO A 97 6.54 -31.60 -1.95
C PRO A 97 6.30 -30.39 -2.86
N PHE A 98 5.67 -29.35 -2.31
CA PHE A 98 5.51 -28.05 -2.98
C PHE A 98 6.76 -27.17 -2.90
N ASN A 99 7.75 -27.57 -2.11
CA ASN A 99 9.01 -26.85 -1.91
C ASN A 99 8.80 -25.40 -1.44
N LEU A 100 8.04 -25.26 -0.36
CA LEU A 100 7.83 -23.95 0.30
C LEU A 100 9.16 -23.43 0.83
N GLU A 101 9.52 -22.21 0.45
CA GLU A 101 10.74 -21.52 0.88
C GLU A 101 10.44 -20.30 1.75
N TYR A 102 9.26 -19.67 1.57
CA TYR A 102 8.88 -18.43 2.20
C TYR A 102 7.58 -18.58 2.98
N LEU A 103 7.49 -17.95 4.14
CA LEU A 103 6.28 -17.87 4.96
C LEU A 103 6.10 -16.44 5.47
N GLY A 104 5.01 -15.79 5.08
CA GLY A 104 4.59 -14.52 5.65
C GLY A 104 3.91 -14.72 7.01
N ILE A 105 4.24 -13.91 7.99
CA ILE A 105 3.63 -13.88 9.32
C ILE A 105 3.15 -12.47 9.61
N GLY A 106 1.84 -12.32 9.80
CA GLY A 106 1.17 -11.04 9.96
C GLY A 106 0.79 -10.38 8.63
N ASN A 107 -0.23 -9.52 8.67
CA ASN A 107 -0.70 -8.72 7.54
C ASN A 107 -1.32 -7.42 8.05
N GLU A 108 -0.65 -6.30 7.80
CA GLU A 108 -1.13 -4.96 8.19
C GLU A 108 -1.48 -4.84 9.68
N ASP A 109 -0.78 -5.55 10.53
CA ASP A 109 -1.09 -5.59 11.95
C ASP A 109 -0.71 -4.28 12.66
N LEU A 110 -1.42 -4.00 13.75
CA LEU A 110 -0.99 -3.03 14.76
C LEU A 110 0.27 -3.57 15.46
N ILE A 111 1.38 -2.85 15.33
CA ILE A 111 2.69 -3.30 15.85
C ILE A 111 2.84 -2.89 17.33
N ASP A 112 2.06 -3.51 18.19
CA ASP A 112 2.12 -3.33 19.63
C ASP A 112 2.88 -4.48 20.33
N ASP A 113 2.97 -4.43 21.66
CA ASP A 113 3.67 -5.46 22.43
C ASP A 113 2.97 -6.82 22.39
N VAL A 114 1.66 -6.85 22.19
CA VAL A 114 0.88 -8.10 22.07
C VAL A 114 1.21 -8.75 20.74
N PHE A 115 1.21 -7.98 19.65
CA PHE A 115 1.64 -8.45 18.33
C PHE A 115 3.07 -9.01 18.40
N LYS A 116 4.02 -8.24 18.91
CA LYS A 116 5.43 -8.65 19.00
C LYS A 116 5.58 -9.96 19.77
N ASN A 117 4.86 -10.11 20.88
CA ASN A 117 4.88 -11.34 21.65
C ASN A 117 4.32 -12.54 20.86
N ARG A 118 3.19 -12.39 20.15
CA ARG A 118 2.59 -13.46 19.35
C ARG A 118 3.48 -13.83 18.16
N PHE A 119 3.95 -12.83 17.43
CA PHE A 119 4.85 -13.00 16.30
C PHE A 119 6.12 -13.75 16.73
N GLN A 120 6.77 -13.34 17.82
CA GLN A 120 8.02 -13.93 18.28
C GLN A 120 7.86 -15.42 18.59
N GLN A 121 6.78 -15.83 19.24
CA GLN A 121 6.51 -17.23 19.55
C GLN A 121 6.43 -18.09 18.26
N ILE A 122 5.75 -17.56 17.23
CA ILE A 122 5.62 -18.25 15.94
C ILE A 122 6.98 -18.26 15.22
N PHE A 123 7.66 -17.13 15.16
CA PHE A 123 8.97 -17.00 14.51
C PHE A 123 10.00 -17.93 15.09
N ASP A 124 10.11 -18.01 16.43
CA ASP A 124 11.04 -18.89 17.11
C ASP A 124 10.73 -20.36 16.85
N ALA A 125 9.45 -20.73 16.85
CA ALA A 125 9.03 -22.08 16.57
C ALA A 125 9.34 -22.51 15.12
N VAL A 126 9.04 -21.63 14.15
CA VAL A 126 9.39 -21.88 12.74
C VAL A 126 10.88 -22.00 12.56
N LYS A 127 11.67 -21.07 13.13
CA LYS A 127 13.13 -21.09 13.04
C LYS A 127 13.76 -22.34 13.68
N ALA A 128 13.16 -22.85 14.75
CA ALA A 128 13.64 -24.05 15.44
C ALA A 128 13.30 -25.34 14.68
N ALA A 129 12.09 -25.45 14.12
CA ALA A 129 11.60 -26.66 13.46
C ALA A 129 11.95 -26.69 11.96
N HIS A 130 11.95 -25.54 11.30
CA HIS A 130 12.13 -25.37 9.85
C HIS A 130 13.10 -24.22 9.54
N PRO A 131 14.39 -24.35 9.89
CA PRO A 131 15.39 -23.29 9.66
C PRO A 131 15.60 -22.95 8.17
N GLU A 132 15.15 -23.80 7.27
CA GLU A 132 15.19 -23.59 5.82
C GLU A 132 14.12 -22.57 5.34
N ILE A 133 13.09 -22.31 6.16
CA ILE A 133 12.02 -21.36 5.80
C ILE A 133 12.48 -19.93 6.08
N THR A 134 12.37 -19.10 5.06
CA THR A 134 12.55 -17.65 5.20
C THR A 134 11.24 -17.00 5.64
N VAL A 135 11.23 -16.46 6.84
CA VAL A 135 10.06 -15.74 7.35
C VAL A 135 10.04 -14.30 6.82
N VAL A 136 8.86 -13.86 6.40
CA VAL A 136 8.56 -12.48 5.99
C VAL A 136 7.62 -11.89 7.04
N GLY A 137 8.01 -10.79 7.69
CA GLY A 137 7.24 -10.15 8.76
C GLY A 137 6.60 -8.83 8.29
N THR A 138 5.38 -8.56 8.72
CA THR A 138 4.68 -7.31 8.39
C THR A 138 5.28 -6.09 9.09
N VAL A 139 5.23 -4.92 8.43
CA VAL A 139 5.55 -3.61 9.02
C VAL A 139 4.40 -2.62 8.93
N GLY A 140 3.16 -3.14 8.89
CA GLY A 140 1.94 -2.35 8.88
C GLY A 140 1.39 -2.03 7.48
N PRO A 141 0.31 -1.22 7.42
CA PRO A 141 -0.49 -1.03 6.19
C PRO A 141 -0.01 0.10 5.28
N ALA A 142 1.05 0.82 5.65
CA ALA A 142 1.44 2.04 4.94
C ALA A 142 2.97 2.22 4.91
N PRO A 143 3.51 2.98 3.93
CA PRO A 143 4.96 3.19 3.79
C PRO A 143 5.54 4.20 4.78
N SER A 144 4.80 4.57 5.82
CA SER A 144 5.22 5.49 6.88
C SER A 144 4.25 5.40 8.07
N GLY A 145 4.61 6.05 9.17
CA GLY A 145 3.80 6.12 10.38
C GLY A 145 4.20 5.10 11.44
N GLN A 146 3.41 5.04 12.51
CA GLN A 146 3.78 4.34 13.74
C GLN A 146 4.05 2.84 13.51
N ASP A 147 3.17 2.14 12.81
CA ASP A 147 3.32 0.69 12.56
C ASP A 147 4.56 0.42 11.70
N TYR A 148 4.79 1.23 10.66
CA TYR A 148 5.96 1.15 9.82
C TYR A 148 7.25 1.31 10.62
N GLU A 149 7.36 2.39 11.40
CA GLU A 149 8.56 2.69 12.19
C GLU A 149 8.82 1.62 13.26
N GLN A 150 7.79 1.20 13.98
CA GLN A 150 7.89 0.16 15.00
C GLN A 150 8.14 -1.22 14.40
N GLY A 151 7.51 -1.54 13.28
CA GLY A 151 7.70 -2.81 12.58
C GLY A 151 9.13 -2.97 12.08
N TRP A 152 9.69 -1.94 11.45
CA TRP A 152 11.08 -1.92 11.03
C TRP A 152 12.07 -2.01 12.19
N ALA A 153 11.80 -1.29 13.30
CA ALA A 153 12.63 -1.37 14.48
C ALA A 153 12.63 -2.79 15.08
N TYR A 154 11.45 -3.37 15.22
CA TYR A 154 11.27 -4.73 15.70
C TYR A 154 11.91 -5.77 14.79
N ALA A 155 11.75 -5.63 13.47
CA ALA A 155 12.34 -6.56 12.52
C ALA A 155 13.88 -6.61 12.62
N ARG A 156 14.52 -5.45 12.82
CA ARG A 156 15.97 -5.38 13.06
C ARG A 156 16.37 -6.03 14.37
N GLU A 157 15.62 -5.79 15.44
CA GLU A 157 15.88 -6.35 16.77
C GLU A 157 15.71 -7.88 16.80
N ALA A 158 14.62 -8.38 16.23
CA ALA A 158 14.28 -9.81 16.20
C ALA A 158 15.08 -10.59 15.14
N GLY A 159 15.79 -9.91 14.24
CA GLY A 159 16.53 -10.54 13.15
C GLY A 159 15.64 -11.17 12.08
N ILE A 160 14.50 -10.54 11.79
CA ILE A 160 13.60 -10.95 10.71
C ILE A 160 14.30 -10.68 9.38
N PRO A 161 14.40 -11.66 8.46
CA PRO A 161 15.22 -11.51 7.26
C PRO A 161 14.58 -10.63 6.19
N ILE A 162 13.25 -10.62 6.09
CA ILE A 162 12.50 -9.86 5.08
C ILE A 162 11.30 -9.22 5.77
N VAL A 163 11.03 -7.96 5.46
CA VAL A 163 9.82 -7.25 5.88
C VAL A 163 8.85 -7.09 4.72
N ASP A 164 7.56 -7.20 5.02
CA ASP A 164 6.45 -6.97 4.10
C ASP A 164 5.94 -5.53 4.25
N GLU A 165 6.19 -4.72 3.24
CA GLU A 165 5.70 -3.34 3.14
C GLU A 165 4.47 -3.28 2.24
N HIS A 166 3.51 -2.43 2.62
CA HIS A 166 2.33 -2.13 1.81
C HIS A 166 2.30 -0.65 1.45
N SER A 167 1.93 -0.34 0.21
CA SER A 167 1.88 1.03 -0.29
C SER A 167 0.81 1.23 -1.35
N TYR A 168 -0.34 1.75 -0.96
CA TYR A 168 -1.38 2.21 -1.86
C TYR A 168 -1.41 3.73 -1.85
N GLN A 169 -0.87 4.35 -2.90
CA GLN A 169 -0.58 5.77 -2.91
C GLN A 169 -1.03 6.43 -4.23
N SER A 170 -1.15 7.77 -4.20
CA SER A 170 -1.39 8.53 -5.42
C SER A 170 -0.20 8.46 -6.39
N SER A 171 -0.44 8.68 -7.66
CA SER A 171 0.63 8.76 -8.67
C SER A 171 1.67 9.84 -8.33
N SER A 172 1.21 10.92 -7.69
CA SER A 172 2.10 11.99 -7.20
C SER A 172 3.05 11.48 -6.13
N TRP A 173 2.54 10.72 -5.15
CA TRP A 173 3.39 10.15 -4.11
C TRP A 173 4.49 9.26 -4.72
N TRP A 174 4.13 8.37 -5.63
CA TRP A 174 5.09 7.47 -6.29
C TRP A 174 6.20 8.25 -7.00
N PHE A 175 5.87 9.31 -7.72
CA PHE A 175 6.88 10.14 -8.39
C PHE A 175 7.78 10.92 -7.43
N HIS A 176 7.26 11.32 -6.26
CA HIS A 176 8.03 12.10 -5.28
C HIS A 176 8.86 11.24 -4.32
N ASN A 177 8.65 9.92 -4.31
CA ASN A 177 9.33 8.99 -3.42
C ASN A 177 10.17 7.95 -4.19
N LEU A 178 10.69 8.33 -5.36
CA LEU A 178 11.52 7.43 -6.17
C LEU A 178 12.82 7.02 -5.45
N ASP A 179 13.27 7.76 -4.47
CA ASP A 179 14.44 7.50 -3.64
C ASP A 179 14.14 6.74 -2.33
N HIS A 180 12.90 6.28 -2.16
CA HIS A 180 12.41 5.64 -0.92
C HIS A 180 13.35 4.54 -0.42
N TYR A 181 13.89 3.73 -1.30
CA TYR A 181 14.81 2.63 -0.94
C TYR A 181 16.30 2.97 -1.05
N ASP A 182 16.67 4.15 -1.51
CA ASP A 182 18.09 4.51 -1.72
C ASP A 182 18.91 4.48 -0.43
N HIS A 183 18.28 4.75 0.70
CA HIS A 183 18.92 4.82 2.01
C HIS A 183 18.61 3.61 2.92
N THR A 184 17.97 2.58 2.41
CA THR A 184 17.70 1.34 3.16
C THR A 184 19.01 0.67 3.58
N ASP A 185 19.11 0.25 4.84
CA ASP A 185 20.29 -0.47 5.35
C ASP A 185 20.44 -1.83 4.63
N ARG A 186 21.51 -1.95 3.84
CA ARG A 186 21.79 -3.16 3.06
C ARG A 186 22.18 -4.38 3.90
N LYS A 187 22.50 -4.18 5.17
CA LYS A 187 22.82 -5.24 6.14
C LYS A 187 21.62 -5.68 6.99
N GLY A 188 20.58 -4.87 7.01
CA GLY A 188 19.34 -5.14 7.72
C GLY A 188 18.39 -6.07 6.97
N PRO A 189 17.13 -6.17 7.45
CA PRO A 189 16.08 -6.88 6.73
C PRO A 189 15.94 -6.40 5.29
N LYS A 190 15.63 -7.33 4.40
CA LYS A 190 15.29 -7.01 3.01
C LYS A 190 13.82 -6.60 2.91
N VAL A 191 13.44 -6.01 1.80
CA VAL A 191 12.07 -5.56 1.53
C VAL A 191 11.38 -6.52 0.55
N TYR A 192 10.22 -6.95 0.92
CA TYR A 192 9.16 -7.42 0.04
C TYR A 192 8.09 -6.32 0.00
N LEU A 193 7.91 -5.65 -1.12
CA LEU A 193 6.77 -4.75 -1.33
C LEU A 193 5.57 -5.62 -1.72
N GLY A 194 4.89 -6.17 -0.69
CA GLY A 194 3.95 -7.27 -0.85
C GLY A 194 2.58 -6.88 -1.33
N GLU A 195 2.19 -5.63 -1.07
CA GLU A 195 1.00 -5.04 -1.65
C GLU A 195 1.28 -3.61 -2.09
N TYR A 196 1.03 -3.30 -3.35
CA TYR A 196 1.13 -1.93 -3.83
C TYR A 196 0.28 -1.68 -5.07
N GLY A 197 -0.06 -0.42 -5.27
CA GLY A 197 -0.70 0.08 -6.46
C GLY A 197 -0.87 1.60 -6.37
N SER A 198 -0.85 2.25 -7.52
CA SER A 198 -1.23 3.65 -7.63
C SER A 198 -2.75 3.77 -7.70
N TRP A 199 -3.34 4.63 -6.84
CA TRP A 199 -4.79 4.83 -6.84
C TRP A 199 -5.33 5.21 -8.22
N ASP A 200 -6.32 4.46 -8.73
CA ASP A 200 -6.90 4.55 -10.07
C ASP A 200 -6.16 3.71 -11.14
N THR A 201 -6.71 3.67 -12.36
CA THR A 201 -6.26 2.81 -13.47
C THR A 201 -5.87 3.61 -14.72
N GLN A 202 -5.57 4.90 -14.56
CA GLN A 202 -5.20 5.79 -15.64
C GLN A 202 -3.74 5.59 -16.09
N LEU A 203 -3.40 6.15 -17.25
CA LEU A 203 -2.02 6.10 -17.78
C LEU A 203 -1.00 6.66 -16.79
N ILE A 204 -1.33 7.75 -16.10
CA ILE A 204 -0.42 8.38 -15.12
C ILE A 204 -0.07 7.44 -13.97
N ASN A 205 -1.01 6.59 -13.55
CA ASN A 205 -0.78 5.59 -12.51
C ASN A 205 0.22 4.54 -12.98
N GLY A 206 0.02 3.97 -14.17
CA GLY A 206 0.99 3.04 -14.75
C GLY A 206 2.38 3.67 -14.96
N LEU A 207 2.47 4.94 -15.36
CA LEU A 207 3.75 5.65 -15.51
C LEU A 207 4.46 5.86 -14.17
N SER A 208 3.73 6.19 -13.11
CA SER A 208 4.29 6.37 -11.77
C SER A 208 4.79 5.05 -11.19
N GLU A 209 4.03 3.98 -11.36
CA GLU A 209 4.44 2.63 -11.00
C GLU A 209 5.69 2.17 -11.78
N ALA A 210 5.73 2.42 -13.09
CA ALA A 210 6.89 2.10 -13.91
C ALA A 210 8.16 2.82 -13.42
N ALA A 211 8.05 4.11 -13.09
CA ALA A 211 9.19 4.88 -12.57
C ALA A 211 9.68 4.29 -11.22
N PHE A 212 8.76 3.92 -10.34
CA PHE A 212 9.11 3.35 -9.04
C PHE A 212 9.68 1.92 -9.17
N MET A 213 9.14 1.09 -10.07
CA MET A 213 9.67 -0.25 -10.35
C MET A 213 11.11 -0.19 -10.84
N GLY A 214 11.45 0.76 -11.72
CA GLY A 214 12.84 0.96 -12.13
C GLY A 214 13.76 1.35 -10.97
N ARG A 215 13.24 2.08 -9.97
CA ARG A 215 14.00 2.37 -8.75
C ARG A 215 14.12 1.15 -7.83
N MET A 216 13.10 0.29 -7.75
CA MET A 216 13.21 -0.99 -7.04
C MET A 216 14.29 -1.89 -7.65
N GLU A 217 14.37 -2.00 -8.99
CA GLU A 217 15.43 -2.77 -9.65
C GLU A 217 16.84 -2.21 -9.37
N LEU A 218 17.00 -0.88 -9.36
CA LEU A 218 18.27 -0.24 -8.97
C LEU A 218 18.65 -0.52 -7.51
N ASN A 219 17.68 -0.79 -6.65
CA ASN A 219 17.82 -1.12 -5.24
C ASN A 219 17.60 -2.63 -4.97
N GLY A 220 17.85 -3.51 -5.95
CA GLY A 220 17.60 -4.96 -5.85
C GLY A 220 18.43 -5.68 -4.77
N ASP A 221 19.42 -5.03 -4.19
CA ASP A 221 20.13 -5.49 -2.99
C ASP A 221 19.38 -5.21 -1.68
N ALA A 222 18.38 -4.35 -1.72
CA ALA A 222 17.45 -4.07 -0.61
C ALA A 222 16.06 -4.63 -0.87
N VAL A 223 15.47 -4.37 -2.04
CA VAL A 223 14.13 -4.83 -2.45
C VAL A 223 14.27 -6.15 -3.20
N VAL A 224 13.89 -7.25 -2.56
CA VAL A 224 14.10 -8.60 -3.10
C VAL A 224 12.86 -9.18 -3.76
N MET A 225 11.68 -8.65 -3.47
CA MET A 225 10.40 -9.09 -4.04
C MET A 225 9.42 -7.93 -4.10
N SER A 226 8.47 -7.99 -5.04
CA SER A 226 7.29 -7.12 -5.06
C SER A 226 6.09 -7.84 -5.65
N SER A 227 4.88 -7.48 -5.21
CA SER A 227 3.62 -8.04 -5.70
C SER A 227 2.58 -6.96 -5.82
N TYR A 228 2.07 -6.72 -7.02
CA TYR A 228 0.93 -5.85 -7.21
C TYR A 228 -0.32 -6.45 -6.55
N ALA A 229 -1.11 -5.65 -5.88
CA ALA A 229 -2.33 -6.08 -5.20
C ALA A 229 -3.45 -5.03 -5.32
N PRO A 230 -4.73 -5.51 -5.35
CA PRO A 230 -5.19 -6.87 -5.56
C PRO A 230 -4.93 -7.38 -6.99
N LEU A 231 -4.80 -8.71 -7.14
CA LEU A 231 -4.50 -9.31 -8.45
C LEU A 231 -5.73 -9.39 -9.35
N PHE A 232 -6.88 -9.82 -8.82
CA PHE A 232 -8.08 -10.12 -9.58
C PHE A 232 -9.30 -9.36 -9.09
N ALA A 233 -10.07 -8.79 -10.04
CA ALA A 233 -11.37 -8.18 -9.79
C ALA A 233 -12.42 -8.68 -10.75
N LYS A 234 -13.49 -9.27 -10.25
CA LYS A 234 -14.65 -9.60 -11.08
C LYS A 234 -15.52 -8.38 -11.27
N ASN A 235 -15.73 -7.97 -12.52
CA ASN A 235 -16.56 -6.80 -12.87
C ASN A 235 -17.93 -6.86 -12.19
N GLY A 236 -18.32 -5.77 -11.54
CA GLY A 236 -19.56 -5.66 -10.77
C GLY A 236 -19.58 -6.38 -9.42
N HIS A 237 -18.47 -6.99 -9.01
CA HIS A 237 -18.34 -7.75 -7.75
C HIS A 237 -17.05 -7.46 -7.01
N HIS A 238 -16.51 -6.25 -7.13
CA HIS A 238 -15.36 -5.75 -6.39
C HIS A 238 -15.69 -4.39 -5.78
N SER A 239 -15.03 -4.04 -4.70
CA SER A 239 -15.20 -2.76 -3.99
C SER A 239 -13.88 -2.00 -3.82
N TRP A 240 -12.80 -2.50 -4.39
CA TRP A 240 -11.47 -1.90 -4.39
C TRP A 240 -11.08 -1.47 -5.81
N ASN A 241 -10.28 -0.42 -5.91
CA ASN A 241 -9.64 0.09 -7.11
C ASN A 241 -8.34 0.80 -6.70
N PRO A 242 -7.18 0.47 -7.28
CA PRO A 242 -7.00 -0.34 -8.50
C PRO A 242 -6.92 -1.85 -8.25
N ASP A 243 -7.20 -2.63 -9.28
CA ASP A 243 -6.90 -4.06 -9.36
C ASP A 243 -6.09 -4.33 -10.64
N LEU A 244 -5.33 -5.41 -10.70
CA LEU A 244 -4.44 -5.64 -11.84
C LEU A 244 -5.14 -6.30 -13.04
N ILE A 245 -6.06 -7.23 -12.79
CA ILE A 245 -6.74 -7.99 -13.81
C ILE A 245 -8.24 -7.97 -13.54
N TYR A 246 -8.98 -7.18 -14.30
CA TYR A 246 -10.44 -7.20 -14.28
C TYR A 246 -10.96 -8.27 -15.22
N PHE A 247 -12.02 -8.96 -14.84
CA PHE A 247 -12.62 -9.99 -15.67
C PHE A 247 -14.13 -10.11 -15.45
N ASP A 248 -14.80 -10.65 -16.45
CA ASP A 248 -16.16 -11.16 -16.36
C ASP A 248 -16.19 -12.62 -16.87
N ASN A 249 -17.36 -13.15 -17.19
CA ASN A 249 -17.47 -14.54 -17.63
C ASN A 249 -16.97 -14.77 -19.07
N GLU A 250 -16.66 -13.71 -19.82
CA GLU A 250 -16.31 -13.77 -21.25
C GLU A 250 -14.96 -13.14 -21.57
N ARG A 251 -14.52 -12.11 -20.79
CA ARG A 251 -13.39 -11.26 -21.13
C ARG A 251 -12.55 -10.91 -19.92
N THR A 252 -11.32 -10.55 -20.21
CA THR A 252 -10.39 -9.88 -19.27
C THR A 252 -10.15 -8.45 -19.75
N TYR A 253 -9.97 -7.53 -18.77
CA TYR A 253 -9.70 -6.12 -19.01
C TYR A 253 -8.44 -5.78 -18.23
N LEU A 254 -7.44 -5.26 -18.92
CA LEU A 254 -6.10 -5.07 -18.41
C LEU A 254 -5.78 -3.58 -18.36
N PRO A 255 -5.65 -2.97 -17.16
CA PRO A 255 -5.28 -1.58 -17.00
C PRO A 255 -3.82 -1.33 -17.40
N TYR A 256 -3.39 -0.05 -17.43
CA TYR A 256 -2.01 0.32 -17.74
C TYR A 256 -1.01 -0.32 -16.77
N SER A 257 -1.35 -0.45 -15.51
CA SER A 257 -0.53 -1.13 -14.49
C SER A 257 -0.21 -2.57 -14.86
N TYR A 258 -1.16 -3.32 -15.45
CA TYR A 258 -0.90 -4.68 -15.92
C TYR A 258 0.21 -4.71 -16.99
N TRP A 259 0.13 -3.82 -17.96
CA TRP A 259 1.11 -3.77 -19.03
C TRP A 259 2.50 -3.35 -18.53
N VAL A 260 2.56 -2.48 -17.54
CA VAL A 260 3.81 -2.13 -16.85
C VAL A 260 4.39 -3.36 -16.14
N GLN A 261 3.59 -4.06 -15.33
CA GLN A 261 4.02 -5.28 -14.66
C GLN A 261 4.53 -6.33 -15.67
N GLN A 262 3.81 -6.52 -16.77
CA GLN A 262 4.21 -7.45 -17.81
C GLN A 262 5.54 -7.07 -18.47
N MET A 263 5.75 -5.79 -18.78
CA MET A 263 7.02 -5.32 -19.36
C MET A 263 8.20 -5.63 -18.43
N TYR A 264 8.08 -5.32 -17.15
CA TYR A 264 9.13 -5.63 -16.16
C TYR A 264 9.33 -7.15 -15.98
N ALA A 265 8.26 -7.92 -15.88
CA ALA A 265 8.35 -9.38 -15.70
C ALA A 265 8.95 -10.12 -16.89
N THR A 266 8.83 -9.56 -18.11
CA THR A 266 9.36 -10.18 -19.36
C THR A 266 10.68 -9.59 -19.84
N THR A 267 11.15 -8.50 -19.21
CA THR A 267 12.40 -7.81 -19.56
C THR A 267 13.36 -7.88 -18.37
N THR A 268 13.62 -9.09 -17.90
CA THR A 268 14.56 -9.30 -16.79
C THR A 268 16.01 -9.13 -17.28
N SER A 269 16.84 -8.48 -16.47
CA SER A 269 18.26 -8.27 -16.75
C SER A 269 19.10 -8.61 -15.51
N ASP A 270 20.32 -9.11 -15.74
CA ASP A 270 21.25 -9.45 -14.65
C ASP A 270 21.97 -8.22 -14.08
N THR A 271 21.90 -7.09 -14.74
CA THR A 271 22.66 -5.88 -14.37
C THR A 271 21.88 -4.61 -14.70
N ALA A 272 21.71 -3.75 -13.70
CA ALA A 272 21.21 -2.40 -13.88
C ALA A 272 22.38 -1.41 -14.10
N TRP A 273 22.30 -0.62 -15.16
CA TRP A 273 23.30 0.41 -15.45
C TRP A 273 22.73 1.79 -15.11
N PRO A 274 23.49 2.64 -14.43
CA PRO A 274 23.09 4.02 -14.23
C PRO A 274 23.04 4.74 -15.58
N VAL A 275 21.90 5.39 -15.85
CA VAL A 275 21.67 6.16 -17.07
C VAL A 275 21.63 7.64 -16.72
N ALA A 276 22.46 8.44 -17.40
CA ALA A 276 22.35 9.89 -17.36
C ALA A 276 21.47 10.36 -18.53
N VAL A 277 20.44 11.13 -18.22
CA VAL A 277 19.56 11.75 -19.22
C VAL A 277 20.00 13.20 -19.39
N GLU A 278 20.53 13.52 -20.58
CA GLU A 278 20.83 14.89 -20.95
C GLU A 278 19.62 15.54 -21.61
N GLY A 279 19.19 16.68 -21.08
CA GLY A 279 18.05 17.41 -21.63
C GLY A 279 17.29 18.21 -20.55
N LYS A 280 16.13 18.73 -20.96
CA LYS A 280 15.26 19.48 -20.05
C LYS A 280 14.48 18.48 -19.16
N THR A 281 15.01 18.20 -17.98
CA THR A 281 14.44 17.22 -17.02
C THR A 281 13.34 17.80 -16.11
N THR A 282 13.17 19.13 -16.09
CA THR A 282 12.16 19.81 -15.31
C THR A 282 11.24 20.63 -16.21
N LEU A 283 9.95 20.33 -16.17
CA LEU A 283 8.93 21.22 -16.70
C LEU A 283 8.57 22.20 -15.57
N ARG A 284 9.10 23.43 -15.64
CA ARG A 284 8.65 24.50 -14.76
C ARG A 284 7.21 24.82 -15.11
N ARG A 285 6.29 24.58 -14.20
CA ARG A 285 4.89 24.95 -14.35
C ARG A 285 4.75 26.35 -13.78
N GLU A 286 4.35 27.31 -14.60
CA GLU A 286 3.94 28.61 -14.07
C GLU A 286 2.62 28.40 -13.32
N LEU A 287 2.65 28.62 -12.01
CA LEU A 287 1.43 28.68 -11.21
C LEU A 287 0.74 30.01 -11.50
N PRO A 288 -0.60 30.02 -11.59
CA PRO A 288 -1.34 31.29 -11.63
C PRO A 288 -0.99 32.13 -10.41
N PRO A 289 -0.89 33.47 -10.55
CA PRO A 289 -0.42 34.34 -9.46
C PRO A 289 -1.42 34.51 -8.31
N THR A 290 -2.65 34.06 -8.47
CA THR A 290 -3.69 34.18 -7.45
C THR A 290 -3.87 32.88 -6.68
N VAL A 291 -3.99 32.98 -5.35
CA VAL A 291 -4.24 31.86 -4.45
C VAL A 291 -5.49 32.11 -3.64
N GLY A 292 -6.34 31.13 -3.56
CA GLY A 292 -7.49 31.11 -2.69
C GLY A 292 -7.49 29.92 -1.74
N LEU A 293 -8.24 30.03 -0.66
CA LEU A 293 -8.48 28.96 0.29
C LEU A 293 -9.90 28.43 0.17
N ARG A 294 -10.05 27.14 0.40
CA ARG A 294 -11.33 26.46 0.52
C ARG A 294 -11.26 25.42 1.61
N LEU A 295 -12.31 25.26 2.40
CA LEU A 295 -12.46 24.13 3.29
C LEU A 295 -13.31 23.03 2.62
N GLU A 296 -13.01 21.78 2.93
CA GLU A 296 -13.76 20.65 2.39
C GLU A 296 -15.17 20.56 2.98
N GLY A 297 -16.15 20.26 2.10
CA GLY A 297 -17.53 20.03 2.47
C GLY A 297 -18.25 21.28 2.96
N ALA A 298 -19.39 21.08 3.61
CA ALA A 298 -20.14 22.14 4.28
C ALA A 298 -19.50 22.41 5.63
N ALA A 299 -18.40 23.15 5.64
CA ALA A 299 -17.62 23.41 6.84
C ALA A 299 -18.06 24.72 7.53
N HIS A 300 -18.02 24.70 8.86
CA HIS A 300 -18.07 25.91 9.69
C HIS A 300 -16.77 25.97 10.49
N ALA A 301 -15.99 27.01 10.28
CA ALA A 301 -14.71 27.19 10.92
C ALA A 301 -14.33 28.66 11.05
N ASP A 302 -13.62 29.05 12.10
CA ASP A 302 -12.93 30.32 12.17
C ASP A 302 -11.50 30.17 11.65
N ILE A 303 -11.05 31.11 10.83
CA ILE A 303 -9.69 31.20 10.34
C ILE A 303 -9.09 32.48 10.88
N THR A 304 -8.06 32.32 11.72
CA THR A 304 -7.38 33.43 12.41
C THR A 304 -5.88 33.32 12.20
N ASN A 305 -5.15 34.42 12.50
CA ASN A 305 -3.71 34.48 12.27
C ASN A 305 -3.32 34.09 10.84
N PHE A 306 -4.11 34.55 9.88
CA PHE A 306 -3.97 34.17 8.49
C PHE A 306 -2.96 35.06 7.80
N SER A 307 -1.83 34.53 7.35
CA SER A 307 -0.82 35.29 6.65
C SER A 307 -0.13 34.46 5.55
N VAL A 308 0.50 35.15 4.63
CA VAL A 308 1.32 34.54 3.58
C VAL A 308 2.69 35.18 3.56
N ASP A 309 3.72 34.36 3.64
CA ASP A 309 5.13 34.72 3.48
C ASP A 309 5.64 34.22 2.13
N THR A 310 6.18 35.09 1.29
CA THR A 310 6.73 34.74 0.01
C THR A 310 8.25 34.58 0.07
N ALA A 311 8.83 33.78 -0.82
CA ALA A 311 10.29 33.51 -0.83
C ALA A 311 11.14 34.77 -1.11
N ASP A 312 10.56 35.79 -1.73
CA ASP A 312 11.18 37.09 -1.94
C ASP A 312 11.10 38.04 -0.72
N GLY A 313 10.55 37.53 0.41
CA GLY A 313 10.51 38.24 1.71
C GLY A 313 9.29 39.13 1.90
N ARG A 314 8.27 39.07 1.06
CA ARG A 314 7.01 39.76 1.25
C ARG A 314 6.15 39.03 2.28
N HIS A 315 5.63 39.74 3.26
CA HIS A 315 4.65 39.26 4.24
C HIS A 315 3.31 39.94 4.00
N VAL A 316 2.23 39.20 4.00
CA VAL A 316 0.87 39.69 3.81
C VAL A 316 -0.02 39.11 4.90
N ASP A 317 -0.56 39.98 5.78
CA ASP A 317 -1.59 39.58 6.72
C ASP A 317 -2.95 39.63 6.02
N LEU A 318 -3.79 38.66 6.31
CA LEU A 318 -5.17 38.57 5.85
C LEU A 318 -6.12 38.69 7.04
N GLU A 319 -7.31 39.21 6.78
CA GLU A 319 -8.30 39.38 7.83
C GLU A 319 -8.80 38.04 8.36
N ASP A 320 -8.98 37.98 9.67
CA ASP A 320 -9.64 36.83 10.31
C ASP A 320 -11.09 36.73 9.78
N CYS A 321 -11.57 35.52 9.58
CA CYS A 321 -12.88 35.31 9.03
C CYS A 321 -13.57 34.04 9.58
N HIS A 322 -14.89 34.10 9.56
CA HIS A 322 -15.74 32.93 9.79
C HIS A 322 -16.15 32.34 8.44
N TYR A 323 -15.76 31.08 8.21
CA TYR A 323 -16.14 30.31 7.02
C TYR A 323 -17.40 29.48 7.33
N ALA A 324 -18.44 29.63 6.50
CA ALA A 324 -19.64 28.82 6.58
C ALA A 324 -20.12 28.49 5.16
N GLY A 325 -19.97 27.26 4.72
CA GLY A 325 -20.47 26.83 3.41
C GLY A 325 -19.55 25.89 2.62
N ASN A 326 -19.83 25.78 1.33
CA ASN A 326 -19.13 24.90 0.37
C ASN A 326 -18.30 25.68 -0.67
N GLY A 327 -18.34 26.98 -0.66
CA GLY A 327 -17.63 27.80 -1.65
C GLY A 327 -16.18 28.03 -1.30
N PRO A 328 -15.36 28.46 -2.26
CA PRO A 328 -14.02 28.93 -1.97
C PRO A 328 -14.06 30.23 -1.15
N MET A 329 -13.15 30.34 -0.18
CA MET A 329 -12.80 31.63 0.37
C MET A 329 -11.94 32.35 -0.66
N ASN A 330 -12.46 33.45 -1.17
CA ASN A 330 -11.68 34.27 -2.09
C ASN A 330 -10.82 35.23 -1.29
N THR A 331 -9.53 34.98 -1.25
CA THR A 331 -8.58 35.86 -0.59
C THR A 331 -8.19 37.07 -1.48
N ASN A 332 -8.48 37.01 -2.77
CA ASN A 332 -7.98 37.94 -3.79
C ASN A 332 -6.48 38.22 -3.71
N LEU A 333 -5.75 37.31 -3.10
CA LEU A 333 -4.34 37.46 -2.88
C LEU A 333 -3.57 37.09 -4.14
N ASN A 334 -2.87 38.06 -4.70
CA ASN A 334 -1.90 37.82 -5.78
C ASN A 334 -0.56 37.47 -5.15
N ILE A 335 -0.13 36.21 -5.33
CA ILE A 335 1.18 35.71 -4.92
C ILE A 335 2.01 35.53 -6.17
N ASP A 336 2.68 36.59 -6.58
CA ASP A 336 3.66 36.55 -7.66
C ASP A 336 5.02 36.09 -7.11
N SER A 337 5.11 34.82 -6.70
CA SER A 337 6.30 34.21 -6.15
C SER A 337 6.32 32.71 -6.47
N ASP A 338 7.49 32.19 -6.76
CA ASP A 338 7.70 30.76 -7.04
C ASP A 338 7.54 29.85 -5.80
N ALA A 339 7.67 30.43 -4.61
CA ALA A 339 7.49 29.72 -3.35
C ALA A 339 6.90 30.67 -2.29
N TYR A 340 6.02 30.13 -1.46
CA TYR A 340 5.38 30.85 -0.38
C TYR A 340 4.96 29.91 0.74
N THR A 341 4.79 30.45 1.93
CA THR A 341 4.26 29.77 3.11
C THR A 341 2.94 30.41 3.50
N ILE A 342 1.92 29.60 3.75
CA ILE A 342 0.63 30.05 4.30
C ILE A 342 0.60 29.66 5.77
N ASN A 343 0.33 30.63 6.65
CA ASN A 343 0.13 30.42 8.06
C ASN A 343 -1.35 30.72 8.39
N ALA A 344 -2.01 29.83 9.09
CA ALA A 344 -3.39 30.02 9.54
C ALA A 344 -3.67 29.18 10.77
N THR A 345 -4.52 29.69 11.65
CA THR A 345 -5.13 28.90 12.73
C THR A 345 -6.59 28.64 12.35
N ILE A 346 -6.96 27.36 12.25
CA ILE A 346 -8.30 26.95 11.87
C ILE A 346 -8.99 26.31 13.06
N THR A 347 -10.03 26.95 13.59
CA THR A 347 -10.91 26.41 14.61
C THR A 347 -12.14 25.83 13.95
N TYR A 348 -12.27 24.52 13.97
CA TYR A 348 -13.26 23.80 13.20
C TYR A 348 -14.47 23.41 14.06
N TYR A 349 -15.68 23.74 13.65
CA TYR A 349 -16.91 23.51 14.41
C TYR A 349 -17.79 22.41 13.80
N GLN A 350 -17.85 22.32 12.47
CA GLN A 350 -18.72 21.38 11.78
C GLN A 350 -18.21 21.07 10.35
N GLY A 351 -18.56 19.89 9.83
CA GLY A 351 -18.28 19.46 8.48
C GLY A 351 -17.09 18.50 8.40
N ARG A 352 -16.52 18.35 7.21
CA ARG A 352 -15.31 17.53 7.01
C ARG A 352 -14.06 18.39 7.19
N TRP A 353 -13.06 17.82 7.83
CA TRP A 353 -11.76 18.43 7.96
C TRP A 353 -11.00 18.33 6.62
N GLY A 354 -10.50 19.45 6.14
CA GLY A 354 -9.66 19.53 4.94
C GLY A 354 -9.50 20.98 4.47
N LEU A 355 -8.29 21.30 4.02
CA LEU A 355 -7.92 22.58 3.45
C LEU A 355 -7.57 22.40 1.98
N GLN A 356 -8.10 23.24 1.12
CA GLN A 356 -7.74 23.28 -0.29
C GLN A 356 -7.09 24.62 -0.63
N LEU A 357 -5.92 24.54 -1.28
CA LEU A 357 -5.31 25.69 -1.94
C LEU A 357 -5.76 25.70 -3.40
N VAL A 358 -6.28 26.83 -3.84
CA VAL A 358 -6.72 27.01 -5.21
C VAL A 358 -5.86 28.05 -5.91
N HIS A 359 -5.17 27.66 -6.97
CA HIS A 359 -4.31 28.53 -7.77
C HIS A 359 -5.01 28.89 -9.08
N GLY A 360 -5.14 30.17 -9.37
CA GLY A 360 -5.79 30.72 -10.56
C GLY A 360 -7.16 31.31 -10.28
N ASP A 361 -8.00 31.39 -11.31
CA ASP A 361 -9.35 31.89 -11.16
C ASP A 361 -10.21 30.88 -10.37
N ILE A 362 -10.30 31.13 -9.08
CA ILE A 362 -11.00 30.23 -8.12
C ILE A 362 -12.49 30.06 -8.45
N ASN A 363 -13.09 31.02 -9.13
CA ASN A 363 -14.48 30.98 -9.60
C ASN A 363 -14.57 30.63 -11.10
N GLY A 364 -13.43 30.49 -11.76
CA GLY A 364 -13.34 30.28 -13.19
C GLY A 364 -13.25 28.81 -13.58
N LYS A 365 -13.14 28.62 -14.89
CA LYS A 365 -13.05 27.26 -15.48
C LYS A 365 -11.63 26.68 -15.49
N ASN A 366 -10.61 27.50 -15.16
CA ASN A 366 -9.20 27.13 -15.24
C ASN A 366 -8.48 27.47 -13.92
N HIS A 367 -8.17 26.46 -13.13
CA HIS A 367 -7.43 26.60 -11.90
C HIS A 367 -6.77 25.27 -11.48
N ASN A 368 -5.90 25.32 -10.51
CA ASN A 368 -5.31 24.15 -9.87
C ASN A 368 -5.74 24.08 -8.42
N ILE A 369 -5.98 22.89 -7.90
CA ILE A 369 -6.37 22.67 -6.50
C ILE A 369 -5.34 21.73 -5.88
N THR A 370 -4.84 22.09 -4.70
CA THR A 370 -4.06 21.20 -3.83
C THR A 370 -4.83 21.04 -2.53
N SER A 371 -5.19 19.81 -2.19
CA SER A 371 -5.97 19.48 -0.99
C SER A 371 -5.07 18.91 0.09
N PHE A 372 -5.28 19.33 1.33
CA PHE A 372 -4.64 18.82 2.53
C PHE A 372 -5.71 18.37 3.52
N GLY A 373 -5.52 17.23 4.17
CA GLY A 373 -6.49 16.74 5.15
C GLY A 373 -6.61 15.22 5.08
N ARG A 374 -7.81 14.69 5.01
CA ARG A 374 -8.08 13.25 4.93
C ARG A 374 -7.51 12.59 3.67
N ALA A 375 -7.45 13.35 2.58
CA ALA A 375 -6.79 12.94 1.35
C ALA A 375 -5.94 14.10 0.85
N PHE A 376 -4.72 13.80 0.45
CA PHE A 376 -3.88 14.72 -0.30
C PHE A 376 -4.23 14.53 -1.77
N GLU A 377 -4.70 15.59 -2.43
CA GLU A 377 -5.07 15.55 -3.84
C GLU A 377 -4.53 16.77 -4.58
N ILE A 378 -4.01 16.56 -5.78
CA ILE A 378 -3.70 17.65 -6.71
C ILE A 378 -4.62 17.51 -7.93
N LYS A 379 -5.45 18.53 -8.15
CA LYS A 379 -6.38 18.61 -9.27
C LYS A 379 -6.04 19.76 -10.19
N VAL A 380 -6.19 19.50 -11.49
CA VAL A 380 -6.14 20.53 -12.52
C VAL A 380 -7.54 20.68 -13.11
N VAL A 381 -8.11 21.86 -13.04
CA VAL A 381 -9.38 22.15 -13.68
C VAL A 381 -9.12 22.89 -14.98
N ARG A 382 -9.68 22.36 -16.09
CA ARG A 382 -9.62 22.97 -17.42
C ARG A 382 -11.00 22.94 -18.05
N ASP A 383 -11.44 24.08 -18.51
CA ASP A 383 -12.78 24.29 -19.10
C ASP A 383 -13.91 23.74 -18.21
N GLY A 384 -13.73 23.84 -16.89
CA GLY A 384 -14.68 23.35 -15.89
C GLY A 384 -14.62 21.85 -15.60
N THR A 385 -13.76 21.09 -16.27
CA THR A 385 -13.54 19.66 -16.00
C THR A 385 -12.32 19.47 -15.09
N ALA A 386 -12.50 18.74 -14.00
CA ALA A 386 -11.44 18.43 -13.06
C ALA A 386 -10.70 17.15 -13.48
N TYR A 387 -9.38 17.21 -13.46
CA TYR A 387 -8.48 16.09 -13.70
C TYR A 387 -7.61 15.89 -12.45
N ASN A 388 -7.67 14.72 -11.84
CA ASN A 388 -6.77 14.39 -10.75
C ASN A 388 -5.37 14.14 -11.31
N LEU A 389 -4.35 14.69 -10.65
CA LEU A 389 -2.95 14.47 -11.00
C LEU A 389 -2.27 13.50 -10.04
N ASP A 390 -2.93 13.15 -8.98
CA ASP A 390 -2.42 12.38 -7.86
C ASP A 390 -3.27 11.14 -7.53
N GLY A 391 -4.10 10.71 -8.43
CA GLY A 391 -4.85 9.45 -8.31
C GLY A 391 -6.32 9.58 -8.51
#